data_c46858f7c935f8042ba042cb27c67175
#
_entry.id   c46858f7c935f8042ba042cb27c67175
#
_cell.length_a   1.000
_cell.length_b   1.000
_cell.length_c   1.000
_cell.angle_alpha   90.00
_cell.angle_beta   90.00
_cell.angle_gamma   90.00
#
_symmetry.space_group_name_H-M   'P 1'
#
loop_
_entity.id
_entity.type
_entity.pdbx_description
1 polymer ?
#
loop_
_entity_poly.entity_id
_entity_poly.type
_entity_poly.pdbx_seq_one_letter_code
_entity_poly.pdbx_strand_id
1 'polypeptide(L)'
;MTRKKLMLALFLFLLFPVSVFANDQVILGGESIGIVMEYDGVMINGTYSITVDGKAYDPKQDDFQAGDVIISANGKRVASIEELNQIVRTYQEPINSIPIVIRRGDKELKKTLISVYQKEINAYQSGLYVKDEITGIGTMTYYDPIHHTFGALGHAIDPSGQAQNGLLYGSIVTGIIPS
;
A
#
# COMPACT_ATOMS: atom_id res chain seq x y z
N MET A 1 -55.48 27.64 18.84
CA MET A 1 -54.49 27.33 19.89
C MET A 1 -53.70 28.59 20.18
N THR A 2 -53.75 29.11 21.43
CA THR A 2 -53.14 30.39 21.76
C THR A 2 -51.61 30.26 21.72
N ARG A 3 -50.88 31.28 21.21
CA ARG A 3 -49.42 31.33 21.10
C ARG A 3 -48.71 30.88 22.39
N LYS A 4 -49.28 31.17 23.56
CA LYS A 4 -48.77 30.75 24.88
C LYS A 4 -48.78 29.21 25.07
N LYS A 5 -49.81 28.51 24.57
CA LYS A 5 -49.91 27.04 24.65
C LYS A 5 -48.90 26.37 23.69
N LEU A 6 -48.66 26.98 22.54
CA LEU A 6 -47.65 26.48 21.59
C LEU A 6 -46.21 26.62 22.15
N MET A 7 -45.93 27.78 22.79
CA MET A 7 -44.62 28.00 23.43
C MET A 7 -44.38 27.06 24.62
N LEU A 8 -45.42 26.79 25.42
CA LEU A 8 -45.32 25.86 26.54
C LEU A 8 -45.08 24.41 26.03
N ALA A 9 -45.77 24.00 24.96
CA ALA A 9 -45.57 22.68 24.38
C ALA A 9 -44.17 22.54 23.78
N LEU A 10 -43.65 23.58 23.13
CA LEU A 10 -42.28 23.58 22.58
C LEU A 10 -41.24 23.53 23.72
N PHE A 11 -41.45 24.25 24.80
CA PHE A 11 -40.58 24.21 25.96
C PHE A 11 -40.57 22.86 26.67
N LEU A 12 -41.74 22.21 26.80
CA LEU A 12 -41.83 20.85 27.33
C LEU A 12 -41.14 19.83 26.43
N PHE A 13 -41.20 19.99 25.10
CA PHE A 13 -40.51 19.13 24.15
C PHE A 13 -38.98 19.24 24.24
N LEU A 14 -38.48 20.45 24.52
CA LEU A 14 -37.03 20.68 24.73
C LEU A 14 -36.49 20.10 26.04
N LEU A 15 -37.37 19.79 27.01
CA LEU A 15 -37.01 19.17 28.28
C LEU A 15 -36.95 17.64 28.22
N PHE A 16 -37.31 17.03 27.11
CA PHE A 16 -37.14 15.59 26.96
C PHE A 16 -35.66 15.28 26.85
N PRO A 17 -35.06 14.50 27.78
CA PRO A 17 -33.68 14.10 27.70
C PRO A 17 -33.53 13.17 26.47
N VAL A 18 -32.80 13.60 25.47
CA VAL A 18 -32.34 12.71 24.39
C VAL A 18 -31.20 11.88 24.99
N SER A 19 -31.51 10.65 25.38
CA SER A 19 -30.48 9.71 25.81
C SER A 19 -29.68 9.31 24.59
N VAL A 20 -28.51 9.87 24.43
CA VAL A 20 -27.51 9.40 23.46
C VAL A 20 -26.84 8.19 24.10
N PHE A 21 -27.21 6.98 23.65
CA PHE A 21 -26.48 5.76 23.98
C PHE A 21 -25.27 5.67 23.06
N ALA A 22 -24.13 6.12 23.54
CA ALA A 22 -22.84 5.74 22.96
C ALA A 22 -22.54 4.33 23.52
N ASN A 23 -22.76 3.31 22.70
CA ASN A 23 -22.49 1.93 23.09
C ASN A 23 -21.25 1.39 22.37
N ASP A 24 -20.27 2.24 22.15
CA ASP A 24 -19.00 1.86 21.56
C ASP A 24 -18.10 1.28 22.65
N GLN A 25 -18.14 -0.03 22.79
CA GLN A 25 -17.22 -0.76 23.66
C GLN A 25 -16.02 -1.19 22.81
N VAL A 26 -14.85 -0.69 23.19
CA VAL A 26 -13.58 -1.09 22.60
C VAL A 26 -12.80 -1.95 23.60
N ILE A 27 -12.08 -2.92 23.09
CA ILE A 27 -11.12 -3.70 23.85
C ILE A 27 -9.81 -2.93 23.85
N LEU A 28 -9.30 -2.59 25.04
CA LEU A 28 -8.01 -1.92 25.14
C LEU A 28 -6.89 -2.90 24.78
N GLY A 29 -5.96 -2.42 23.95
CA GLY A 29 -4.74 -3.12 23.61
C GLY A 29 -3.59 -2.75 24.56
N GLY A 30 -2.39 -2.73 24.05
CA GLY A 30 -1.13 -2.48 24.76
C GLY A 30 -0.06 -3.46 24.35
N GLU A 31 -0.42 -4.44 23.52
CA GLU A 31 0.49 -5.47 23.02
C GLU A 31 1.25 -4.95 21.78
N SER A 32 2.49 -5.45 21.64
CA SER A 32 3.28 -5.23 20.42
C SER A 32 2.69 -6.03 19.27
N ILE A 33 2.51 -5.39 18.14
CA ILE A 33 1.96 -5.99 16.92
C ILE A 33 2.89 -5.77 15.75
N GLY A 34 2.93 -6.76 14.83
CA GLY A 34 3.44 -6.57 13.48
C GLY A 34 2.36 -5.92 12.62
N ILE A 35 2.75 -4.92 11.84
CA ILE A 35 1.89 -4.27 10.87
C ILE A 35 2.44 -4.60 9.50
N VAL A 36 1.59 -5.19 8.64
CA VAL A 36 1.90 -5.41 7.23
C VAL A 36 0.95 -4.55 6.42
N MET A 37 1.49 -3.73 5.54
CA MET A 37 0.71 -2.91 4.61
C MET A 37 1.13 -3.27 3.20
N GLU A 38 0.15 -3.53 2.34
CA GLU A 38 0.35 -3.85 0.94
C GLU A 38 0.14 -2.60 0.07
N TYR A 39 0.96 -2.46 -0.96
CA TYR A 39 0.74 -1.45 -1.97
C TYR A 39 -0.35 -1.90 -2.95
N ASP A 40 -1.07 -0.95 -3.52
CA ASP A 40 -1.93 -1.22 -4.68
C ASP A 40 -1.09 -1.29 -5.96
N GLY A 41 -0.21 -2.30 -6.03
CA GLY A 41 0.76 -2.50 -7.09
C GLY A 41 2.15 -2.83 -6.55
N VAL A 42 3.15 -2.82 -7.44
CA VAL A 42 4.55 -3.09 -7.11
C VAL A 42 5.35 -1.79 -7.11
N MET A 43 5.80 -1.36 -5.93
CA MET A 43 6.55 -0.14 -5.76
C MET A 43 8.01 -0.31 -6.19
N ILE A 44 8.53 0.63 -6.94
CA ILE A 44 9.94 0.75 -7.27
C ILE A 44 10.64 1.46 -6.11
N ASN A 45 11.56 0.76 -5.45
CA ASN A 45 12.37 1.29 -4.35
C ASN A 45 13.71 1.90 -4.83
N GLY A 46 14.11 1.57 -6.05
CA GLY A 46 15.33 2.06 -6.67
C GLY A 46 15.62 1.36 -7.99
N THR A 47 16.69 1.80 -8.64
CA THR A 47 17.16 1.23 -9.91
C THR A 47 18.64 0.86 -9.83
N TYR A 48 19.04 -0.09 -10.66
CA TYR A 48 20.45 -0.44 -10.87
C TYR A 48 20.69 -0.80 -12.33
N SER A 49 21.93 -0.63 -12.80
CA SER A 49 22.30 -0.97 -14.16
C SER A 49 22.62 -2.45 -14.29
N ILE A 50 22.16 -3.07 -15.38
CA ILE A 50 22.45 -4.45 -15.77
C ILE A 50 23.35 -4.41 -16.99
N THR A 51 24.43 -5.19 -16.98
CA THR A 51 25.32 -5.32 -18.16
C THR A 51 25.22 -6.72 -18.72
N VAL A 52 24.88 -6.84 -20.00
CA VAL A 52 24.83 -8.11 -20.73
C VAL A 52 25.52 -7.92 -22.08
N ASP A 53 26.45 -8.80 -22.39
CA ASP A 53 27.24 -8.78 -23.63
C ASP A 53 27.88 -7.39 -23.90
N GLY A 54 28.35 -6.73 -22.83
CA GLY A 54 28.99 -5.40 -22.90
C GLY A 54 28.03 -4.22 -23.07
N LYS A 55 26.72 -4.46 -23.14
CA LYS A 55 25.69 -3.42 -23.21
C LYS A 55 25.04 -3.22 -21.84
N ALA A 56 25.00 -1.95 -21.39
CA ALA A 56 24.33 -1.57 -20.15
C ALA A 56 22.86 -1.24 -20.39
N TYR A 57 22.01 -1.71 -19.49
CA TYR A 57 20.58 -1.42 -19.42
C TYR A 57 20.30 -0.77 -18.07
N ASP A 58 19.92 0.49 -18.07
CA ASP A 58 19.67 1.25 -16.86
C ASP A 58 18.26 1.86 -16.91
N PRO A 59 17.32 1.36 -16.08
CA PRO A 59 15.96 1.86 -16.05
C PRO A 59 15.84 3.35 -15.73
N LYS A 60 16.86 3.92 -15.06
CA LYS A 60 16.91 5.36 -14.78
C LYS A 60 16.94 6.19 -16.08
N GLN A 61 17.55 5.68 -17.15
CA GLN A 61 17.57 6.35 -18.46
C GLN A 61 16.17 6.38 -19.10
N ASP A 62 15.31 5.42 -18.76
CA ASP A 62 13.90 5.35 -19.16
C ASP A 62 12.99 6.09 -18.17
N ASP A 63 13.57 6.95 -17.31
CA ASP A 63 12.87 7.78 -16.33
C ASP A 63 12.05 6.95 -15.32
N PHE A 64 12.57 5.80 -14.85
CA PHE A 64 12.05 5.14 -13.67
C PHE A 64 12.64 5.77 -12.41
N GLN A 65 11.80 5.96 -11.40
CA GLN A 65 12.15 6.63 -10.15
C GLN A 65 11.70 5.81 -8.95
N ALA A 66 12.42 5.97 -7.83
CA ALA A 66 11.92 5.45 -6.55
C ALA A 66 10.59 6.14 -6.19
N GLY A 67 9.64 5.36 -5.71
CA GLY A 67 8.27 5.81 -5.44
C GLY A 67 7.28 5.61 -6.58
N ASP A 68 7.72 5.24 -7.79
CA ASP A 68 6.82 4.79 -8.84
C ASP A 68 6.17 3.45 -8.42
N VAL A 69 4.88 3.27 -8.71
CA VAL A 69 4.16 2.03 -8.44
C VAL A 69 3.71 1.41 -9.76
N ILE A 70 4.20 0.22 -10.07
CA ILE A 70 3.75 -0.56 -11.23
C ILE A 70 2.36 -1.08 -10.93
N ILE A 71 1.36 -0.64 -11.70
CA ILE A 71 -0.05 -1.02 -11.53
C ILE A 71 -0.55 -1.97 -12.61
N SER A 72 0.14 -2.05 -13.74
CA SER A 72 -0.13 -3.05 -14.77
C SER A 72 1.11 -3.39 -15.58
N ALA A 73 1.16 -4.62 -16.10
CA ALA A 73 2.18 -5.09 -17.02
C ALA A 73 1.53 -5.93 -18.13
N ASN A 74 1.92 -5.70 -19.38
CA ASN A 74 1.34 -6.35 -20.56
C ASN A 74 -0.20 -6.31 -20.59
N GLY A 75 -0.79 -5.17 -20.18
CA GLY A 75 -2.24 -4.96 -20.13
C GLY A 75 -2.98 -5.67 -18.99
N LYS A 76 -2.29 -6.40 -18.11
CA LYS A 76 -2.86 -7.04 -16.92
C LYS A 76 -2.55 -6.23 -15.68
N ARG A 77 -3.50 -6.11 -14.76
CA ARG A 77 -3.26 -5.52 -13.44
C ARG A 77 -2.21 -6.32 -12.68
N VAL A 78 -1.40 -5.63 -11.92
CA VAL A 78 -0.35 -6.20 -11.07
C VAL A 78 -0.55 -5.67 -9.66
N ALA A 79 -0.74 -6.56 -8.69
CA ALA A 79 -0.88 -6.23 -7.28
C ALA A 79 0.32 -6.71 -6.44
N SER A 80 1.10 -7.68 -6.95
CA SER A 80 2.23 -8.25 -6.22
C SER A 80 3.45 -8.48 -7.11
N ILE A 81 4.62 -8.63 -6.47
CA ILE A 81 5.86 -9.02 -7.15
C ILE A 81 5.70 -10.36 -7.86
N GLU A 82 4.97 -11.31 -7.25
CA GLU A 82 4.75 -12.62 -7.86
C GLU A 82 3.96 -12.51 -9.17
N GLU A 83 2.89 -11.70 -9.21
CA GLU A 83 2.12 -11.46 -10.43
C GLU A 83 2.98 -10.78 -11.52
N LEU A 84 3.81 -9.80 -11.15
CA LEU A 84 4.74 -9.17 -12.08
C LEU A 84 5.72 -10.20 -12.65
N ASN A 85 6.30 -11.04 -11.79
CA ASN A 85 7.22 -12.08 -12.19
C ASN A 85 6.58 -13.11 -13.12
N GLN A 86 5.33 -13.50 -12.86
CA GLN A 86 4.59 -14.40 -13.75
C GLN A 86 4.44 -13.82 -15.14
N ILE A 87 4.16 -12.52 -15.27
CA ILE A 87 4.07 -11.83 -16.55
C ILE A 87 5.45 -11.78 -17.21
N VAL A 88 6.50 -11.41 -16.49
CA VAL A 88 7.87 -11.35 -17.02
C VAL A 88 8.32 -12.71 -17.56
N ARG A 89 8.01 -13.79 -16.86
CA ARG A 89 8.35 -15.18 -17.28
C ARG A 89 7.62 -15.64 -18.53
N THR A 90 6.55 -14.95 -18.98
CA THR A 90 5.92 -15.29 -20.27
C THR A 90 6.76 -14.90 -21.50
N TYR A 91 7.73 -14.01 -21.29
CA TYR A 91 8.65 -13.57 -22.31
C TYR A 91 9.90 -14.46 -22.29
N GLN A 92 10.33 -14.95 -23.47
CA GLN A 92 11.40 -15.95 -23.57
C GLN A 92 12.61 -15.47 -24.36
N GLU A 93 12.55 -14.25 -24.89
CA GLU A 93 13.69 -13.67 -25.60
C GLU A 93 14.80 -13.25 -24.63
N PRO A 94 16.08 -13.24 -25.05
CA PRO A 94 17.17 -12.77 -24.20
C PRO A 94 16.97 -11.33 -23.68
N ILE A 95 16.29 -10.49 -24.46
CA ILE A 95 15.94 -9.11 -24.10
C ILE A 95 14.49 -8.89 -24.46
N ASN A 96 13.69 -8.51 -23.48
CA ASN A 96 12.25 -8.30 -23.64
C ASN A 96 11.88 -6.86 -23.34
N SER A 97 10.94 -6.34 -24.14
CA SER A 97 10.32 -5.02 -23.93
C SER A 97 8.89 -5.23 -23.46
N ILE A 98 8.61 -4.96 -22.19
CA ILE A 98 7.34 -5.23 -21.55
C ILE A 98 6.60 -3.91 -21.35
N PRO A 99 5.44 -3.69 -21.97
CA PRO A 99 4.65 -2.50 -21.72
C PRO A 99 4.08 -2.54 -20.31
N ILE A 100 4.32 -1.48 -19.55
CA ILE A 100 3.82 -1.33 -18.19
C ILE A 100 3.14 0.03 -18.01
N VAL A 101 2.30 0.12 -17.00
CA VAL A 101 1.76 1.38 -16.50
C VAL A 101 2.24 1.56 -15.08
N ILE A 102 2.83 2.69 -14.80
CA ILE A 102 3.22 3.10 -13.46
C ILE A 102 2.33 4.24 -12.98
N ARG A 103 2.13 4.32 -11.66
CA ARG A 103 1.55 5.48 -11.00
C ARG A 103 2.67 6.25 -10.30
N ARG A 104 2.77 7.55 -10.61
CA ARG A 104 3.69 8.51 -9.98
C ARG A 104 2.88 9.65 -9.39
N GLY A 105 2.71 9.68 -8.08
CA GLY A 105 1.71 10.53 -7.43
C GLY A 105 0.32 10.20 -7.96
N ASP A 106 -0.40 11.21 -8.47
CA ASP A 106 -1.76 11.04 -9.02
C ASP A 106 -1.79 10.78 -10.54
N LYS A 107 -0.63 10.54 -11.17
CA LYS A 107 -0.53 10.37 -12.63
C LYS A 107 -0.19 8.95 -13.00
N GLU A 108 -0.88 8.44 -14.00
CA GLU A 108 -0.52 7.19 -14.66
C GLU A 108 0.36 7.47 -15.88
N LEU A 109 1.48 6.77 -15.98
CA LEU A 109 2.46 6.90 -17.03
C LEU A 109 2.68 5.54 -17.70
N LYS A 110 2.58 5.52 -19.02
CA LYS A 110 2.93 4.34 -19.82
C LYS A 110 4.44 4.30 -20.02
N LYS A 111 5.05 3.18 -19.71
CA LYS A 111 6.48 2.94 -19.80
C LYS A 111 6.75 1.59 -20.47
N THR A 112 7.99 1.39 -20.87
CA THR A 112 8.48 0.10 -21.33
C THR A 112 9.54 -0.39 -20.37
N LEU A 113 9.30 -1.54 -19.75
CA LEU A 113 10.27 -2.21 -18.88
C LEU A 113 11.13 -3.13 -19.75
N ILE A 114 12.44 -2.93 -19.72
CA ILE A 114 13.38 -3.84 -20.35
C ILE A 114 13.72 -4.94 -19.34
N SER A 115 13.53 -6.18 -19.77
CA SER A 115 13.89 -7.36 -18.98
C SER A 115 14.94 -8.16 -19.76
N VAL A 116 16.07 -8.42 -19.11
CA VAL A 116 17.24 -9.05 -19.73
C VAL A 116 17.53 -10.37 -19.03
N TYR A 117 17.69 -11.45 -19.82
CA TYR A 117 18.06 -12.75 -19.29
C TYR A 117 19.55 -12.78 -18.92
N GLN A 118 19.82 -13.12 -17.67
CA GLN A 118 21.16 -13.29 -17.12
C GLN A 118 21.48 -14.78 -17.01
N LYS A 119 22.42 -15.24 -17.83
CA LYS A 119 22.82 -16.67 -17.89
C LYS A 119 23.45 -17.15 -16.59
N GLU A 120 24.19 -16.28 -15.91
CA GLU A 120 24.94 -16.57 -14.70
C GLU A 120 24.03 -16.97 -13.54
N ILE A 121 22.83 -16.38 -13.49
CA ILE A 121 21.84 -16.64 -12.41
C ILE A 121 20.60 -17.37 -12.94
N ASN A 122 20.56 -17.68 -14.24
CA ASN A 122 19.42 -18.33 -14.89
C ASN A 122 18.07 -17.59 -14.63
N ALA A 123 18.09 -16.27 -14.73
CA ALA A 123 16.93 -15.46 -14.42
C ALA A 123 16.86 -14.17 -15.26
N TYR A 124 15.65 -13.64 -15.39
CA TYR A 124 15.43 -12.33 -15.96
C TYR A 124 15.60 -11.23 -14.90
N GLN A 125 16.25 -10.16 -15.27
CA GLN A 125 16.42 -8.96 -14.46
C GLN A 125 15.95 -7.73 -15.23
N SER A 126 15.34 -6.79 -14.50
CA SER A 126 14.84 -5.54 -15.08
C SER A 126 15.59 -4.29 -14.58
N GLY A 127 16.57 -4.46 -13.69
CA GLY A 127 17.28 -3.33 -13.09
C GLY A 127 16.47 -2.55 -12.07
N LEU A 128 15.35 -3.10 -11.58
CA LEU A 128 14.50 -2.50 -10.58
C LEU A 128 14.66 -3.20 -9.23
N TYR A 129 14.80 -2.42 -8.16
CA TYR A 129 14.52 -2.87 -6.81
C TYR A 129 13.05 -2.61 -6.52
N VAL A 130 12.30 -3.64 -6.20
CA VAL A 130 10.85 -3.56 -6.02
C VAL A 130 10.41 -4.11 -4.68
N LYS A 131 9.27 -3.60 -4.20
CA LYS A 131 8.57 -4.10 -3.02
C LYS A 131 7.05 -4.00 -3.25
N ASP A 132 6.28 -4.90 -2.69
CA ASP A 132 4.81 -4.90 -2.74
C ASP A 132 4.18 -4.78 -1.35
N GLU A 133 4.99 -4.88 -0.31
CA GLU A 133 4.55 -4.72 1.08
C GLU A 133 5.52 -3.86 1.90
N ILE A 134 5.00 -3.31 2.98
CA ILE A 134 5.77 -2.66 4.03
C ILE A 134 5.45 -3.37 5.34
N THR A 135 6.48 -3.76 6.06
CA THR A 135 6.34 -4.31 7.39
C THR A 135 6.83 -3.34 8.45
N GLY A 136 6.14 -3.30 9.57
CA GLY A 136 6.51 -2.45 10.70
C GLY A 136 6.08 -3.04 12.01
N ILE A 137 6.48 -2.38 13.09
CA ILE A 137 6.12 -2.72 14.45
C ILE A 137 5.30 -1.57 15.02
N GLY A 138 4.27 -1.90 15.75
CA GLY A 138 3.43 -0.93 16.44
C GLY A 138 2.93 -1.48 17.77
N THR A 139 2.15 -0.66 18.44
CA THR A 139 1.42 -1.05 19.65
C THR A 139 -0.07 -0.91 19.36
N MET A 140 -0.82 -1.99 19.51
CA MET A 140 -2.26 -1.94 19.39
C MET A 140 -2.83 -1.08 20.52
N THR A 141 -3.59 -0.05 20.19
CA THR A 141 -4.20 0.84 21.17
C THR A 141 -5.58 0.34 21.59
N TYR A 142 -6.38 -0.07 20.61
CA TYR A 142 -7.71 -0.63 20.84
C TYR A 142 -8.17 -1.49 19.67
N TYR A 143 -9.14 -2.36 19.96
CA TYR A 143 -9.91 -3.10 18.96
C TYR A 143 -11.40 -2.88 19.20
N ASP A 144 -12.15 -2.55 18.15
CA ASP A 144 -13.60 -2.48 18.15
C ASP A 144 -14.17 -3.79 17.59
N PRO A 145 -14.77 -4.63 18.44
CA PRO A 145 -15.30 -5.92 18.01
C PRO A 145 -16.61 -5.81 17.22
N ILE A 146 -17.28 -4.66 17.27
CA ILE A 146 -18.56 -4.44 16.58
C ILE A 146 -18.29 -4.08 15.11
N HIS A 147 -17.38 -3.13 14.88
CA HIS A 147 -17.07 -2.63 13.55
C HIS A 147 -15.85 -3.34 12.92
N HIS A 148 -15.22 -4.26 13.66
CA HIS A 148 -13.99 -4.97 13.23
C HIS A 148 -12.87 -3.99 12.83
N THR A 149 -12.77 -2.88 13.55
CA THR A 149 -11.73 -1.86 13.33
C THR A 149 -10.76 -1.82 14.50
N PHE A 150 -9.57 -1.31 14.26
CA PHE A 150 -8.57 -1.16 15.32
C PHE A 150 -7.85 0.18 15.19
N GLY A 151 -7.27 0.64 16.30
CA GLY A 151 -6.31 1.73 16.33
C GLY A 151 -4.96 1.19 16.82
N ALA A 152 -3.91 1.58 16.13
CA ALA A 152 -2.55 1.22 16.52
C ALA A 152 -1.64 2.44 16.39
N LEU A 153 -0.66 2.55 17.28
CA LEU A 153 0.41 3.52 17.20
C LEU A 153 1.64 2.84 16.61
N GLY A 154 2.00 3.24 15.40
CA GLY A 154 3.17 2.71 14.67
C GLY A 154 4.27 3.76 14.56
N HIS A 155 5.49 3.31 14.30
CA HIS A 155 6.55 4.17 13.81
C HIS A 155 6.38 4.42 12.32
N ALA A 156 6.85 5.57 11.82
CA ALA A 156 6.94 5.80 10.38
C ALA A 156 7.83 4.73 9.75
N ILE A 157 7.26 3.97 8.83
CA ILE A 157 7.91 2.77 8.26
C ILE A 157 8.70 3.12 6.99
N ASP A 158 8.45 4.29 6.42
CA ASP A 158 9.11 4.72 5.20
C ASP A 158 10.42 5.49 5.50
N PRO A 159 11.59 4.93 5.12
CA PRO A 159 12.86 5.62 5.25
C PRO A 159 12.94 6.90 4.40
N SER A 160 12.11 7.04 3.36
CA SER A 160 12.10 8.19 2.48
C SER A 160 11.35 9.40 3.05
N GLY A 161 10.58 9.23 4.14
CA GLY A 161 9.81 10.30 4.79
C GLY A 161 8.70 10.90 3.92
N GLN A 162 8.41 10.33 2.77
CA GLN A 162 7.32 10.76 1.92
C GLN A 162 6.03 10.08 2.37
N ALA A 163 5.09 10.87 2.87
CA ALA A 163 3.73 10.41 3.08
C ALA A 163 3.17 9.95 1.73
N GLN A 164 2.98 8.66 1.59
CA GLN A 164 2.49 8.10 0.33
C GLN A 164 0.98 8.29 0.27
N ASN A 165 0.54 9.13 -0.67
CA ASN A 165 -0.85 9.30 -1.05
C ASN A 165 -1.31 8.10 -1.88
N GLY A 166 -1.42 6.92 -1.26
CA GLY A 166 -1.93 5.72 -1.91
C GLY A 166 -2.81 4.94 -0.94
N LEU A 167 -3.82 4.24 -1.45
CA LEU A 167 -4.58 3.28 -0.67
C LEU A 167 -3.63 2.15 -0.24
N LEU A 168 -3.32 2.11 1.05
CA LEU A 168 -2.59 1.03 1.67
C LEU A 168 -3.62 0.13 2.35
N TYR A 169 -3.66 -1.12 1.97
CA TYR A 169 -4.42 -2.16 2.67
C TYR A 169 -3.50 -2.79 3.70
N GLY A 170 -3.96 -2.89 4.94
CA GLY A 170 -3.13 -3.41 6.01
C GLY A 170 -3.77 -4.57 6.73
N SER A 171 -2.95 -5.49 7.16
CA SER A 171 -3.29 -6.54 8.12
C SER A 171 -2.43 -6.40 9.36
N ILE A 172 -3.01 -6.74 10.51
CA ILE A 172 -2.25 -6.90 11.74
C ILE A 172 -1.86 -8.36 11.87
N VAL A 173 -0.57 -8.59 11.98
CA VAL A 173 -0.04 -9.90 12.35
C VAL A 173 0.43 -9.81 13.79
N THR A 174 -0.19 -10.61 14.67
CA THR A 174 0.30 -10.78 16.04
C THR A 174 1.58 -11.61 15.99
N GLY A 175 2.69 -11.00 16.35
CA GLY A 175 3.96 -11.67 16.52
C GLY A 175 4.46 -11.45 17.93
N ILE A 176 4.86 -12.53 18.64
CA ILE A 176 5.68 -12.41 19.85
C ILE A 176 7.05 -11.98 19.37
N ILE A 177 7.45 -10.74 19.68
CA ILE A 177 8.83 -10.32 19.46
C ILE A 177 9.62 -10.87 20.66
N PRO A 178 10.57 -11.81 20.44
CA PRO A 178 11.43 -12.24 21.52
C PRO A 178 12.23 -11.03 22.04
N SER A 179 12.18 -10.82 23.33
CA SER A 179 12.99 -9.83 24.06
C SER A 179 14.48 -10.18 24.02
#